data_4e70dbbb0fed61e2fba5a6767148d31e
#
_entry.id   4e70dbbb0fed61e2fba5a6767148d31e
#
_cell.length_a   1.000
_cell.length_b   1.000
_cell.length_c   1.000
_cell.angle_alpha   90.00
_cell.angle_beta   90.00
_cell.angle_gamma   90.00
#
_symmetry.space_group_name_H-M   'P 1'
#
loop_
_entity.id
_entity.type
_entity.pdbx_description
1 polymer ?
#
loop_
_entity_poly.entity_id
_entity_poly.type
_entity_poly.pdbx_seq_one_letter_code
_entity_poly.pdbx_strand_id
1 'polypeptide(L)'
;MAKNTANYGNDSIRQLKDEERVRLRPAVIFGSDGLDGCAHAAFEILSNAVDEARQGYGNLITLTAFRDGSIQVEDNGRGCPLDWNPSEKRFNWELVFCELYAGGKYNNNPVSYTHLR
;
A
#
# COMPACT_ATOMS: atom_id res chain seq x y z
N MET A 1 3.08 -38.00 20.48
CA MET A 1 2.26 -36.86 19.97
C MET A 1 1.76 -37.20 18.61
N ALA A 2 0.51 -37.46 18.46
CA ALA A 2 -0.09 -37.60 17.13
C ALA A 2 0.03 -36.26 16.41
N LYS A 3 0.79 -36.17 15.36
CA LYS A 3 0.78 -35.05 14.45
C LYS A 3 -0.63 -34.92 13.91
N ASN A 4 -1.27 -33.81 14.18
CA ASN A 4 -2.61 -33.54 13.67
C ASN A 4 -2.50 -33.28 12.16
N THR A 5 -2.37 -34.35 11.40
CA THR A 5 -2.32 -34.32 9.93
C THR A 5 -3.72 -34.21 9.31
N ALA A 6 -4.76 -34.23 10.16
CA ALA A 6 -6.16 -34.33 9.72
C ALA A 6 -6.73 -33.05 9.10
N ASN A 7 -6.01 -31.90 9.17
CA ASN A 7 -6.58 -30.59 8.77
C ASN A 7 -5.88 -29.93 7.58
N TYR A 8 -5.04 -30.66 6.86
CA TYR A 8 -4.44 -30.13 5.63
C TYR A 8 -5.20 -30.65 4.40
N GLY A 9 -6.37 -30.09 4.18
CA GLY A 9 -7.21 -30.42 3.02
C GLY A 9 -7.72 -29.15 2.35
N ASN A 10 -8.64 -29.30 1.42
CA ASN A 10 -9.23 -28.18 0.68
C ASN A 10 -9.80 -27.08 1.60
N ASP A 11 -10.34 -27.44 2.75
CA ASP A 11 -10.91 -26.51 3.72
C ASP A 11 -9.85 -25.64 4.41
N SER A 12 -8.59 -26.05 4.42
CA SER A 12 -7.47 -25.29 4.99
C SER A 12 -6.87 -24.28 4.01
N ILE A 13 -7.23 -24.38 2.74
CA ILE A 13 -6.72 -23.51 1.68
C ILE A 13 -7.83 -22.56 1.28
N ARG A 14 -7.63 -21.27 1.52
CA ARG A 14 -8.56 -20.23 1.14
C ARG A 14 -7.84 -19.01 0.59
N GLN A 15 -8.51 -18.28 -0.28
CA GLN A 15 -8.02 -16.99 -0.73
C GLN A 15 -8.30 -15.94 0.35
N LEU A 16 -7.25 -15.27 0.79
CA LEU A 16 -7.37 -14.15 1.71
C LEU A 16 -7.62 -12.86 0.94
N LYS A 17 -8.46 -11.99 1.47
CA LYS A 17 -8.56 -10.61 1.02
C LYS A 17 -7.29 -9.85 1.37
N ASP A 18 -7.01 -8.77 0.66
CA ASP A 18 -5.76 -8.03 0.81
C ASP A 18 -5.57 -7.48 2.22
N GLU A 19 -6.61 -6.93 2.84
CA GLU A 19 -6.56 -6.47 4.23
C GLU A 19 -6.29 -7.60 5.23
N GLU A 20 -6.81 -8.80 4.99
CA GLU A 20 -6.53 -9.97 5.82
C GLU A 20 -5.07 -10.41 5.71
N ARG A 21 -4.50 -10.36 4.50
CA ARG A 21 -3.08 -10.68 4.28
C ARG A 21 -2.17 -9.75 5.05
N VAL A 22 -2.46 -8.46 5.00
CA VAL A 22 -1.68 -7.45 5.71
C VAL A 22 -1.73 -7.68 7.21
N ARG A 23 -2.90 -7.95 7.77
CA ARG A 23 -3.10 -8.17 9.21
C ARG A 23 -2.45 -9.45 9.71
N LEU A 24 -2.55 -10.54 8.94
CA LEU A 24 -2.02 -11.84 9.34
C LEU A 24 -0.50 -11.93 9.15
N ARG A 25 0.03 -11.27 8.15
CA ARG A 25 1.45 -11.34 7.79
C ARG A 25 2.01 -9.96 7.44
N PRO A 26 2.04 -9.03 8.38
CA PRO A 26 2.57 -7.68 8.09
C PRO A 26 4.02 -7.69 7.65
N ALA A 27 4.84 -8.62 8.17
CA ALA A 27 6.24 -8.72 7.78
C ALA A 27 6.46 -9.05 6.30
N VAL A 28 5.53 -9.76 5.66
CA VAL A 28 5.60 -10.07 4.22
C VAL A 28 5.40 -8.81 3.37
N ILE A 29 4.53 -7.91 3.83
CA ILE A 29 4.20 -6.67 3.11
C ILE A 29 5.20 -5.56 3.43
N PHE A 30 5.58 -5.41 4.71
CA PHE A 30 6.40 -4.29 5.19
C PHE A 30 7.85 -4.68 5.52
N GLY A 31 8.21 -5.95 5.33
CA GLY A 31 9.56 -6.47 5.64
C GLY A 31 9.80 -6.75 7.12
N SER A 32 8.95 -6.27 8.02
CA SER A 32 9.01 -6.46 9.47
C SER A 32 7.64 -6.24 10.08
N ASP A 33 7.36 -6.88 11.21
CA ASP A 33 6.17 -6.65 12.04
C ASP A 33 6.44 -5.71 13.22
N GLY A 34 7.64 -5.14 13.30
CA GLY A 34 8.09 -4.20 14.33
C GLY A 34 8.26 -2.77 13.82
N LEU A 35 9.12 -2.01 14.52
CA LEU A 35 9.39 -0.61 14.19
C LEU A 35 9.93 -0.41 12.77
N ASP A 36 10.76 -1.32 12.27
CA ASP A 36 11.31 -1.24 10.93
C ASP A 36 10.18 -1.34 9.87
N GLY A 37 9.18 -2.17 10.10
CA GLY A 37 8.00 -2.26 9.25
C GLY A 37 7.17 -0.99 9.27
N CYS A 38 7.01 -0.38 10.44
CA CYS A 38 6.33 0.92 10.57
C CYS A 38 7.08 2.04 9.84
N ALA A 39 8.40 2.09 9.98
CA ALA A 39 9.24 3.04 9.28
C ALA A 39 9.14 2.85 7.76
N HIS A 40 9.16 1.61 7.29
CA HIS A 40 9.00 1.28 5.88
C HIS A 40 7.64 1.76 5.34
N ALA A 41 6.57 1.53 6.07
CA ALA A 41 5.23 2.00 5.70
C ALA A 41 5.18 3.54 5.60
N ALA A 42 5.78 4.25 6.56
CA ALA A 42 5.87 5.71 6.53
C ALA A 42 6.69 6.20 5.33
N PHE A 43 7.78 5.52 5.01
CA PHE A 43 8.59 5.81 3.83
C PHE A 43 7.82 5.64 2.52
N GLU A 44 7.00 4.59 2.41
CA GLU A 44 6.17 4.36 1.22
C GLU A 44 5.16 5.50 1.01
N ILE A 45 4.53 5.97 2.07
CA ILE A 45 3.61 7.10 1.99
C ILE A 45 4.35 8.39 1.59
N LEU A 46 5.50 8.64 2.19
CA LEU A 46 6.32 9.79 1.86
C LEU A 46 6.83 9.72 0.41
N SER A 47 7.22 8.55 -0.06
CA SER A 47 7.69 8.33 -1.43
C SER A 47 6.61 8.68 -2.46
N ASN A 48 5.36 8.37 -2.19
CA ASN A 48 4.25 8.76 -3.06
C ASN A 48 4.14 10.29 -3.22
N ALA A 49 4.30 11.03 -2.14
CA ALA A 49 4.29 12.49 -2.17
C ALA A 49 5.51 13.05 -2.93
N VAL A 50 6.68 12.47 -2.71
CA VAL A 50 7.91 12.85 -3.44
C VAL A 50 7.79 12.57 -4.93
N ASP A 51 7.24 11.44 -5.31
CA ASP A 51 7.02 11.09 -6.71
C ASP A 51 6.10 12.09 -7.42
N GLU A 52 5.06 12.51 -6.75
CA GLU A 52 4.14 13.50 -7.28
C GLU A 52 4.86 14.84 -7.53
N ALA A 53 5.68 15.28 -6.57
CA ALA A 53 6.48 16.48 -6.70
C ALA A 53 7.53 16.37 -7.83
N ARG A 54 8.17 15.21 -7.97
CA ARG A 54 9.16 14.96 -9.03
C ARG A 54 8.57 14.96 -10.43
N GLN A 55 7.30 14.61 -10.56
CA GLN A 55 6.56 14.70 -11.82
C GLN A 55 6.12 16.14 -12.13
N GLY A 56 6.43 17.09 -11.28
CA GLY A 56 6.10 18.51 -11.46
C GLY A 56 4.76 18.92 -10.85
N TYR A 57 4.15 18.05 -10.05
CA TYR A 57 2.87 18.31 -9.42
C TYR A 57 3.03 18.54 -7.92
N GLY A 58 2.99 19.80 -7.53
CA GLY A 58 3.18 20.20 -6.16
C GLY A 58 4.64 20.50 -5.80
N ASN A 59 4.81 21.25 -4.74
CA ASN A 59 6.10 21.77 -4.29
C ASN A 59 6.23 21.81 -2.76
N LEU A 60 5.25 21.29 -2.04
CA LEU A 60 5.26 21.26 -0.59
C LEU A 60 4.83 19.89 -0.08
N ILE A 61 5.67 19.33 0.78
CA ILE A 61 5.39 18.06 1.47
C ILE A 61 5.56 18.33 2.96
N THR A 62 4.52 18.01 3.73
CA THR A 62 4.55 18.17 5.19
C THR A 62 4.45 16.81 5.85
N LEU A 63 5.40 16.49 6.69
CA LEU A 63 5.41 15.29 7.53
C LEU A 63 5.12 15.70 8.97
N THR A 64 4.08 15.15 9.55
CA THR A 64 3.70 15.42 10.94
C THR A 64 3.71 14.12 11.74
N ALA A 65 4.44 14.12 12.85
CA ALA A 65 4.40 13.04 13.84
C ALA A 65 3.59 13.51 15.04
N PHE A 66 2.58 12.74 15.40
CA PHE A 66 1.70 13.05 16.53
C PHE A 66 2.15 12.31 17.79
N ARG A 67 1.74 12.83 18.94
CA ARG A 67 2.08 12.23 20.24
C ARG A 67 1.48 10.84 20.47
N ASP A 68 0.39 10.51 19.77
CA ASP A 68 -0.24 9.20 19.81
C ASP A 68 0.51 8.13 19.00
N GLY A 69 1.61 8.50 18.34
CA GLY A 69 2.42 7.61 17.50
C GLY A 69 1.98 7.57 16.03
N SER A 70 0.94 8.30 15.65
CA SER A 70 0.52 8.38 14.26
C SER A 70 1.40 9.35 13.46
N ILE A 71 1.44 9.13 12.13
CA ILE A 71 2.20 9.94 11.19
C ILE A 71 1.25 10.39 10.08
N GLN A 72 1.35 11.65 9.71
CA GLN A 72 0.62 12.22 8.58
C GLN A 72 1.60 12.74 7.55
N VAL A 73 1.37 12.40 6.29
CA VAL A 73 2.07 13.00 5.15
C VAL A 73 1.04 13.75 4.32
N GLU A 74 1.31 15.01 4.05
CA GLU A 74 0.47 15.87 3.24
C GLU A 74 1.29 16.45 2.09
N ASP A 75 0.75 16.40 0.89
CA ASP A 75 1.30 17.04 -0.29
C ASP A 75 0.26 17.97 -0.94
N ASN A 76 0.71 18.81 -1.83
CA ASN A 76 -0.14 19.71 -2.62
C ASN A 76 -0.15 19.32 -4.11
N GLY A 77 -0.04 18.04 -4.39
CA GLY A 77 -0.09 17.49 -5.74
C GLY A 77 -1.51 17.40 -6.32
N ARG A 78 -1.64 16.59 -7.38
CA ARG A 78 -2.92 16.42 -8.10
C ARG A 78 -4.00 15.70 -7.28
N GLY A 79 -3.59 14.93 -6.28
CA GLY A 79 -4.47 13.98 -5.63
C GLY A 79 -4.64 12.70 -6.44
N CYS A 80 -5.57 11.87 -5.99
CA CYS A 80 -5.86 10.58 -6.59
C CYS A 80 -7.26 10.62 -7.24
N PRO A 81 -7.44 10.12 -8.47
CA PRO A 81 -8.77 9.99 -9.06
C PRO A 81 -9.61 8.99 -8.26
N LEU A 82 -10.82 9.34 -7.92
CA LEU A 82 -11.73 8.54 -7.10
C LEU A 82 -12.95 8.02 -7.86
N ASP A 83 -13.13 8.47 -9.09
CA ASP A 83 -14.29 8.19 -9.93
C ASP A 83 -14.36 6.75 -10.43
N TRP A 84 -15.43 6.44 -11.13
CA TRP A 84 -15.67 5.13 -11.71
C TRP A 84 -14.66 4.81 -12.81
N ASN A 85 -14.07 3.63 -12.74
CA ASN A 85 -13.15 3.11 -13.75
C ASN A 85 -13.89 2.08 -14.63
N PRO A 86 -14.23 2.42 -15.87
CA PRO A 86 -14.99 1.51 -16.75
C PRO A 86 -14.18 0.28 -17.17
N SER A 87 -12.87 0.36 -17.24
CA SER A 87 -12.01 -0.78 -17.58
C SER A 87 -12.02 -1.86 -16.51
N GLU A 88 -11.99 -1.45 -15.24
CA GLU A 88 -11.97 -2.35 -14.09
C GLU A 88 -13.37 -2.60 -13.52
N LYS A 89 -14.39 -1.87 -13.98
CA LYS A 89 -15.77 -1.92 -13.47
C LYS A 89 -15.87 -1.72 -11.96
N ARG A 90 -15.06 -0.81 -11.43
CA ARG A 90 -14.96 -0.46 -10.02
C ARG A 90 -14.64 1.03 -9.88
N PHE A 91 -14.85 1.57 -8.70
CA PHE A 91 -14.38 2.90 -8.40
C PHE A 91 -12.86 2.92 -8.18
N ASN A 92 -12.19 3.96 -8.63
CA ASN A 92 -10.75 4.11 -8.46
C ASN A 92 -10.33 4.12 -6.98
N TRP A 93 -11.15 4.68 -6.09
CA TRP A 93 -10.82 4.67 -4.66
C TRP A 93 -10.74 3.24 -4.08
N GLU A 94 -11.57 2.32 -4.57
CA GLU A 94 -11.48 0.91 -4.14
C GLU A 94 -10.17 0.28 -4.59
N LEU A 95 -9.76 0.55 -5.83
CA LEU A 95 -8.52 0.02 -6.37
C LEU A 95 -7.30 0.57 -5.65
N VAL A 96 -7.27 1.86 -5.41
CA VAL A 96 -6.09 2.53 -4.82
C VAL A 96 -5.93 2.24 -3.34
N PHE A 97 -7.03 2.22 -2.58
CA PHE A 97 -6.98 2.09 -1.13
C PHE A 97 -7.29 0.70 -0.60
N CYS A 98 -7.93 -0.16 -1.37
CA CYS A 98 -8.41 -1.46 -0.90
C CYS A 98 -7.75 -2.65 -1.60
N GLU A 99 -7.04 -2.43 -2.69
CA GLU A 99 -6.38 -3.49 -3.46
C GLU A 99 -4.85 -3.30 -3.46
N LEU A 100 -4.13 -4.38 -3.24
CA LEU A 100 -2.67 -4.35 -3.34
C LEU A 100 -2.23 -4.21 -4.81
N TYR A 101 -1.21 -3.40 -5.03
CA TYR A 101 -0.56 -3.22 -6.34
C TYR A 101 -1.45 -2.65 -7.46
N ALA A 102 -2.51 -1.94 -7.11
CA ALA A 102 -3.48 -1.41 -8.07
C ALA A 102 -3.25 0.06 -8.47
N GLY A 103 -2.26 0.73 -7.91
CA GLY A 103 -1.98 2.14 -8.19
C GLY A 103 -1.53 2.41 -9.63
N GLY A 104 -1.84 3.59 -10.16
CA GLY A 104 -1.47 4.01 -11.51
C GLY A 104 0.04 4.05 -11.78
N LYS A 105 0.85 4.08 -10.73
CA LYS A 105 2.32 4.06 -10.81
C LYS A 105 2.91 2.68 -11.14
N TYR A 106 2.08 1.65 -11.23
CA TYR A 106 2.47 0.30 -11.66
C TYR A 106 2.35 0.09 -13.17
N ASN A 107 2.08 1.12 -13.95
CA ASN A 107 2.11 1.07 -15.40
C ASN A 107 3.54 0.88 -15.92
N ASN A 108 3.67 0.33 -17.15
CA ASN A 108 4.95 0.09 -17.82
C ASN A 108 5.72 1.37 -18.22
N ASN A 109 5.54 2.44 -17.49
CA ASN A 109 6.32 3.66 -17.67
C ASN A 109 7.60 3.56 -16.82
N PRO A 110 8.81 3.55 -17.44
CA PRO A 110 10.07 3.40 -16.70
C PRO A 110 10.25 4.42 -15.57
N VAL A 111 9.69 5.62 -15.73
CA VAL A 111 9.74 6.69 -14.72
C VAL A 111 8.97 6.33 -13.46
N SER A 112 7.93 5.50 -13.58
CA SER A 112 7.10 5.09 -12.44
C SER A 112 7.74 4.03 -11.56
N TYR A 113 8.75 3.32 -12.03
CA TYR A 113 9.36 2.20 -11.30
C TYR A 113 10.47 2.59 -10.35
N THR A 114 11.10 3.72 -10.54
CA THR A 114 12.30 4.12 -9.78
C THR A 114 12.02 4.38 -8.30
N HIS A 115 10.77 4.44 -7.88
CA HIS A 115 10.36 4.88 -6.55
C HIS A 115 9.53 3.88 -5.77
N LEU A 116 9.20 2.75 -6.36
CA LEU A 116 8.39 1.70 -5.73
C LEU A 116 9.25 0.58 -5.11
N ARG A 117 10.35 0.93 -4.56
CA ARG A 117 11.23 -0.01 -3.86
C ARG A 117 10.77 -0.28 -2.44
#